data_88a1f9801cb357222cff57ab981fb123
#
_entry.id   88a1f9801cb357222cff57ab981fb123
#
_cell.length_a   1.000
_cell.length_b   1.000
_cell.length_c   1.000
_cell.angle_alpha   90.00
_cell.angle_beta   90.00
_cell.angle_gamma   90.00
#
_symmetry.space_group_name_H-M   'P 1'
#
loop_
_entity.id
_entity.type
_entity.pdbx_description
1 polymer ?
#
loop_
_entity_poly.entity_id
_entity_poly.type
_entity_poly.pdbx_seq_one_letter_code
_entity_poly.pdbx_strand_id
1 'polypeptide(L)'
;MNRRTLLKTAGAAGMLACLPGKPTAFAAEGKSGGDATSVKTDIYRLKLRHTWTTTMSSSTYRDVLYVHYDHGGISGVGEGAPIVRYKEDAKGAQAAVNSVLPMLDSSDPTQFEKVISEVFARVPGQWAGKAAIDIALMDWMGKKLGIPLYEYFGLDQKDAPVTDFSIGIDTPAITREKVKEAAAFPILKIKVGLDTDEQTIAAVRSVSDKPLRVDANEGWTDREVAARKIDWLSKQNVQFVEQPMPADRIDDLRWLHERASLPLMGDESCRHPADIPKLVGVFDALNFKLDKTGGMTQTYMMIQMARALGFKTMLGCMVSSSCSITAAAHLSPLVDYADLDGNLLIANDPYRGVTVKDGQLILPNRPGLGLLPA
;
A
#
# COMPACT_ATOMS: atom_id res chain seq x y z
N MET A 1 53.04 -5.97 -5.15
CA MET A 1 52.91 -4.50 -4.98
C MET A 1 51.82 -4.23 -3.93
N ASN A 2 52.20 -3.59 -2.84
CA ASN A 2 51.43 -3.58 -1.60
C ASN A 2 50.49 -2.36 -1.57
N ARG A 3 49.22 -2.57 -1.21
CA ARG A 3 48.12 -1.56 -1.21
C ARG A 3 48.29 -0.34 -0.30
N ARG A 4 49.44 -0.17 0.31
CA ARG A 4 49.77 0.95 1.26
C ARG A 4 50.49 2.14 0.63
N THR A 5 50.82 2.16 -0.67
CA THR A 5 51.65 3.19 -1.28
C THR A 5 50.88 4.22 -2.12
N LEU A 6 49.52 4.16 -2.18
CA LEU A 6 48.74 5.05 -3.04
C LEU A 6 48.13 6.27 -2.35
N LEU A 7 48.51 6.59 -1.12
CA LEU A 7 47.92 7.71 -0.35
C LEU A 7 48.90 8.81 0.04
N LYS A 8 50.02 8.96 -0.67
CA LYS A 8 51.04 9.97 -0.31
C LYS A 8 51.50 10.89 -1.47
N THR A 9 50.67 11.23 -2.44
CA THR A 9 51.02 12.30 -3.39
C THR A 9 49.78 13.01 -3.88
N ALA A 10 49.27 13.97 -3.15
CA ALA A 10 48.55 15.13 -3.63
C ALA A 10 48.47 16.18 -2.52
N GLY A 11 49.49 16.93 -2.37
CA GLY A 11 49.51 18.15 -1.59
C GLY A 11 50.26 19.21 -2.41
N ALA A 12 49.55 20.25 -2.73
CA ALA A 12 49.96 21.64 -2.80
C ALA A 12 49.28 22.43 -3.94
N ALA A 13 48.82 23.58 -3.50
CA ALA A 13 48.55 24.79 -4.26
C ALA A 13 47.09 25.07 -4.67
N GLY A 14 46.52 26.05 -3.96
CA GLY A 14 45.28 26.72 -4.30
C GLY A 14 44.74 27.56 -3.12
N MET A 15 45.53 28.55 -2.63
CA MET A 15 44.96 29.59 -1.76
C MET A 15 44.00 30.46 -2.55
N LEU A 16 42.69 30.30 -2.32
CA LEU A 16 41.67 31.33 -2.61
C LEU A 16 41.31 31.98 -1.29
N ALA A 17 41.54 33.29 -1.19
CA ALA A 17 41.21 34.11 -0.04
C ALA A 17 39.66 34.17 0.12
N CYS A 18 39.14 33.52 1.16
CA CYS A 18 37.78 33.77 1.64
C CYS A 18 37.80 35.01 2.56
N LEU A 19 37.09 36.04 2.16
CA LEU A 19 36.74 37.16 3.03
C LEU A 19 35.85 36.66 4.20
N PRO A 20 36.03 37.16 5.41
CA PRO A 20 35.20 36.75 6.53
C PRO A 20 33.80 37.37 6.45
N GLY A 21 32.83 36.60 5.95
CA GLY A 21 31.42 36.88 6.17
C GLY A 21 31.09 36.67 7.65
N LYS A 22 30.55 37.70 8.32
CA LYS A 22 30.05 37.59 9.68
C LYS A 22 29.07 36.40 9.79
N PRO A 23 29.17 35.52 10.78
CA PRO A 23 28.14 34.54 11.02
C PRO A 23 26.87 35.28 11.46
N THR A 24 25.83 35.23 10.66
CA THR A 24 24.46 35.54 11.10
C THR A 24 24.12 34.53 12.17
N ALA A 25 24.08 34.95 13.40
CA ALA A 25 23.55 34.17 14.52
C ALA A 25 22.09 33.85 14.13
N PHE A 26 21.80 32.58 13.93
CA PHE A 26 20.44 32.10 14.04
C PHE A 26 20.02 32.36 15.49
N ALA A 27 19.23 33.39 15.69
CA ALA A 27 18.56 33.62 16.96
C ALA A 27 17.74 32.36 17.26
N ALA A 28 18.08 31.70 18.36
CA ALA A 28 17.21 30.71 18.97
C ALA A 28 15.95 31.48 19.41
N GLU A 29 14.91 31.46 18.55
CA GLU A 29 13.60 31.93 18.95
C GLU A 29 13.13 31.06 20.11
N GLY A 30 12.80 31.75 21.20
CA GLY A 30 12.37 31.15 22.45
C GLY A 30 11.18 30.23 22.22
N LYS A 31 11.13 29.11 22.96
CA LYS A 31 10.00 28.20 23.07
C LYS A 31 8.72 29.01 23.38
N SER A 32 7.99 29.32 22.32
CA SER A 32 6.60 29.78 22.44
C SER A 32 5.73 28.53 22.62
N GLY A 33 4.73 28.59 23.49
CA GLY A 33 3.84 27.46 23.88
C GLY A 33 3.01 26.89 22.75
N GLY A 34 3.67 26.11 21.85
CA GLY A 34 3.07 25.54 20.65
C GLY A 34 3.49 24.11 20.31
N ASP A 35 4.38 23.48 21.07
CA ASP A 35 4.89 22.13 20.76
C ASP A 35 4.07 20.98 21.40
N ALA A 36 2.85 21.23 21.82
CA ALA A 36 1.99 20.18 22.37
C ALA A 36 1.56 19.22 21.25
N THR A 37 1.81 17.92 21.45
CA THR A 37 1.25 16.87 20.60
C THR A 37 -0.13 16.49 21.09
N SER A 38 -1.06 16.20 20.18
CA SER A 38 -2.37 15.64 20.47
C SER A 38 -2.70 14.57 19.43
N VAL A 39 -2.94 13.36 19.88
CA VAL A 39 -3.33 12.26 18.98
C VAL A 39 -4.74 11.81 19.32
N LYS A 40 -5.61 11.73 18.31
CA LYS A 40 -7.01 11.31 18.44
C LYS A 40 -7.30 10.19 17.45
N THR A 41 -8.24 9.34 17.82
CA THR A 41 -8.66 8.21 16.98
C THR A 41 -10.18 8.18 16.87
N ASP A 42 -10.69 7.87 15.68
CA ASP A 42 -12.10 7.61 15.45
C ASP A 42 -12.31 6.46 14.46
N ILE A 43 -13.44 5.77 14.60
CA ILE A 43 -13.86 4.72 13.68
C ILE A 43 -14.92 5.29 12.75
N TYR A 44 -14.68 5.13 11.44
CA TYR A 44 -15.61 5.59 10.43
C TYR A 44 -16.12 4.44 9.59
N ARG A 45 -17.44 4.43 9.30
CA ARG A 45 -18.07 3.42 8.47
C ARG A 45 -18.16 3.86 7.02
N LEU A 46 -17.35 3.25 6.17
CA LEU A 46 -17.44 3.36 4.72
C LEU A 46 -18.58 2.49 4.19
N LYS A 47 -19.46 3.08 3.37
CA LYS A 47 -20.55 2.36 2.70
C LYS A 47 -20.07 1.95 1.31
N LEU A 48 -20.21 0.68 0.96
CA LEU A 48 -19.82 0.18 -0.36
C LEU A 48 -20.90 0.48 -1.41
N ARG A 49 -20.47 0.75 -2.64
CA ARG A 49 -21.40 0.93 -3.79
C ARG A 49 -22.09 -0.36 -4.17
N HIS A 50 -21.34 -1.47 -4.14
CA HIS A 50 -21.81 -2.84 -4.33
C HIS A 50 -21.37 -3.70 -3.15
N THR A 51 -22.06 -4.82 -2.94
CA THR A 51 -21.57 -5.84 -2.02
C THR A 51 -20.18 -6.30 -2.46
N TRP A 52 -19.23 -6.28 -1.55
CA TRP A 52 -17.85 -6.72 -1.79
C TRP A 52 -17.69 -8.15 -1.30
N THR A 53 -17.50 -9.06 -2.24
CA THR A 53 -17.36 -10.51 -1.94
C THR A 53 -16.02 -11.01 -2.50
N THR A 54 -15.30 -11.74 -1.65
CA THR A 54 -14.11 -12.55 -1.97
C THR A 54 -14.34 -13.97 -1.48
N THR A 55 -13.35 -14.84 -1.62
CA THR A 55 -13.40 -16.20 -1.03
C THR A 55 -13.58 -16.20 0.48
N MET A 56 -13.20 -15.11 1.17
CA MET A 56 -13.10 -15.05 2.64
C MET A 56 -14.27 -14.35 3.32
N SER A 57 -14.92 -13.40 2.65
CA SER A 57 -15.97 -12.58 3.27
C SER A 57 -16.83 -11.87 2.26
N SER A 58 -18.04 -11.47 2.71
CA SER A 58 -18.96 -10.61 1.96
C SER A 58 -19.47 -9.50 2.87
N SER A 59 -19.48 -8.25 2.40
CA SER A 59 -19.91 -7.10 3.20
C SER A 59 -20.42 -5.96 2.32
N THR A 60 -21.31 -5.14 2.88
CA THR A 60 -21.82 -3.90 2.27
C THR A 60 -21.20 -2.64 2.87
N TYR A 61 -20.28 -2.80 3.82
CA TYR A 61 -19.58 -1.70 4.50
C TYR A 61 -18.17 -2.12 4.92
N ARG A 62 -17.35 -1.13 5.27
CA ARG A 62 -16.06 -1.33 5.92
C ARG A 62 -15.92 -0.34 7.07
N ASP A 63 -15.61 -0.81 8.26
CA ASP A 63 -15.21 0.06 9.37
C ASP A 63 -13.69 0.26 9.32
N VAL A 64 -13.27 1.52 9.24
CA VAL A 64 -11.86 1.94 9.19
C VAL A 64 -11.52 2.77 10.42
N LEU A 65 -10.25 2.80 10.77
CA LEU A 65 -9.71 3.61 11.86
C LEU A 65 -9.02 4.85 11.27
N TYR A 66 -9.37 6.05 11.74
CA TYR A 66 -8.57 7.26 11.54
C TYR A 66 -7.71 7.57 12.75
N VAL A 67 -6.52 8.07 12.47
CA VAL A 67 -5.60 8.69 13.44
C VAL A 67 -5.37 10.13 13.00
N HIS A 68 -5.70 11.08 13.88
CA HIS A 68 -5.42 12.50 13.74
C HIS A 68 -4.23 12.84 14.64
N TYR A 69 -3.15 13.32 14.05
CA TYR A 69 -1.91 13.63 14.72
C TYR A 69 -1.62 15.13 14.60
N ASP A 70 -1.74 15.85 15.70
CA ASP A 70 -1.49 17.30 15.75
C ASP A 70 -0.20 17.59 16.53
N HIS A 71 0.73 18.31 15.93
CA HIS A 71 1.96 18.75 16.60
C HIS A 71 2.46 20.08 16.00
N GLY A 72 2.79 21.04 16.86
CA GLY A 72 3.36 22.33 16.43
C GLY A 72 2.46 23.10 15.46
N GLY A 73 1.13 23.00 15.59
CA GLY A 73 0.16 23.65 14.72
C GLY A 73 -0.03 23.01 13.34
N ILE A 74 0.57 21.84 13.10
CA ILE A 74 0.40 21.04 11.89
C ILE A 74 -0.40 19.79 12.22
N SER A 75 -1.41 19.48 11.39
CA SER A 75 -2.25 18.30 11.54
C SER A 75 -1.94 17.27 10.45
N GLY A 76 -1.64 16.05 10.84
CA GLY A 76 -1.56 14.88 9.96
C GLY A 76 -2.76 13.96 10.16
N VAL A 77 -3.16 13.25 9.13
CA VAL A 77 -4.22 12.24 9.18
C VAL A 77 -3.75 10.94 8.55
N GLY A 78 -4.11 9.82 9.17
CA GLY A 78 -3.86 8.48 8.65
C GLY A 78 -5.07 7.60 8.81
N GLU A 79 -5.17 6.59 7.96
CA GLU A 79 -6.25 5.61 7.94
C GLU A 79 -5.69 4.20 7.96
N GLY A 80 -6.34 3.32 8.70
CA GLY A 80 -6.12 1.88 8.67
C GLY A 80 -7.42 1.14 8.40
N ALA A 81 -7.40 0.20 7.46
CA ALA A 81 -8.53 -0.62 7.04
C ALA A 81 -8.32 -2.09 7.43
N PRO A 82 -8.60 -2.48 8.69
CA PRO A 82 -8.41 -3.84 9.17
C PRO A 82 -9.38 -4.81 8.52
N ILE A 83 -8.94 -6.06 8.33
CA ILE A 83 -9.75 -7.11 7.73
C ILE A 83 -9.72 -8.41 8.54
N VAL A 84 -10.81 -9.17 8.45
CA VAL A 84 -11.01 -10.44 9.18
C VAL A 84 -9.95 -11.49 8.84
N ARG A 85 -9.38 -11.47 7.62
CA ARG A 85 -8.30 -12.39 7.21
C ARG A 85 -7.11 -12.37 8.17
N TYR A 86 -6.80 -11.21 8.72
CA TYR A 86 -5.69 -11.03 9.67
C TYR A 86 -6.16 -11.00 11.12
N LYS A 87 -7.42 -11.37 11.39
CA LYS A 87 -8.05 -11.34 12.71
C LYS A 87 -8.01 -9.94 13.33
N GLU A 88 -8.19 -8.93 12.49
CA GLU A 88 -8.22 -7.52 12.86
C GLU A 88 -9.58 -6.91 12.57
N ASP A 89 -9.99 -5.98 13.42
CA ASP A 89 -11.15 -5.12 13.25
C ASP A 89 -10.85 -3.69 13.73
N ALA A 90 -11.72 -2.74 13.39
CA ALA A 90 -11.48 -1.33 13.69
C ALA A 90 -11.44 -1.03 15.19
N LYS A 91 -12.17 -1.77 16.03
CA LYS A 91 -12.16 -1.58 17.49
C LYS A 91 -10.85 -2.08 18.09
N GLY A 92 -10.38 -3.25 17.67
CA GLY A 92 -9.10 -3.81 18.08
C GLY A 92 -7.94 -2.90 17.65
N ALA A 93 -7.96 -2.40 16.41
CA ALA A 93 -6.98 -1.44 15.89
C ALA A 93 -7.01 -0.14 16.72
N GLN A 94 -8.18 0.40 17.02
CA GLN A 94 -8.33 1.60 17.86
C GLN A 94 -7.80 1.39 19.28
N ALA A 95 -8.14 0.27 19.91
CA ALA A 95 -7.66 -0.05 21.24
C ALA A 95 -6.12 -0.15 21.28
N ALA A 96 -5.53 -0.75 20.25
CA ALA A 96 -4.09 -0.87 20.13
C ALA A 96 -3.41 0.50 19.93
N VAL A 97 -3.93 1.36 19.04
CA VAL A 97 -3.43 2.74 18.89
C VAL A 97 -3.57 3.51 20.20
N ASN A 98 -4.73 3.43 20.86
CA ASN A 98 -4.97 4.13 22.13
C ASN A 98 -3.99 3.69 23.24
N SER A 99 -3.51 2.44 23.22
CA SER A 99 -2.53 1.95 24.20
C SER A 99 -1.16 2.64 24.10
N VAL A 100 -0.84 3.23 22.97
CA VAL A 100 0.44 3.92 22.73
C VAL A 100 0.32 5.45 22.65
N LEU A 101 -0.88 6.02 22.84
CA LEU A 101 -1.07 7.48 22.83
C LEU A 101 -0.12 8.23 23.77
N PRO A 102 0.12 7.81 25.03
CA PRO A 102 1.06 8.52 25.93
C PRO A 102 2.49 8.58 25.38
N MET A 103 2.89 7.56 24.61
CA MET A 103 4.19 7.53 23.94
C MET A 103 4.18 8.48 22.74
N LEU A 104 3.14 8.46 21.93
CA LEU A 104 3.00 9.34 20.75
C LEU A 104 2.94 10.81 21.17
N ASP A 105 2.17 11.15 22.22
CA ASP A 105 2.03 12.51 22.74
C ASP A 105 3.37 13.10 23.26
N SER A 106 4.30 12.23 23.68
CA SER A 106 5.62 12.63 24.18
C SER A 106 6.74 12.53 23.14
N SER A 107 6.43 12.04 21.94
CA SER A 107 7.42 11.80 20.88
C SER A 107 7.70 13.05 20.05
N ASP A 108 8.91 13.16 19.53
CA ASP A 108 9.28 14.10 18.48
C ASP A 108 8.94 13.48 17.11
N PRO A 109 7.94 14.00 16.36
CA PRO A 109 7.56 13.43 15.08
C PRO A 109 8.64 13.54 13.99
N THR A 110 9.65 14.40 14.18
CA THR A 110 10.79 14.46 13.25
C THR A 110 11.67 13.21 13.34
N GLN A 111 11.57 12.45 14.44
CA GLN A 111 12.23 11.16 14.65
C GLN A 111 11.29 9.99 14.33
N PHE A 112 10.50 10.12 13.24
CA PHE A 112 9.42 9.18 12.92
C PHE A 112 9.89 7.72 12.84
N GLU A 113 11.09 7.42 12.35
CA GLU A 113 11.67 6.07 12.34
C GLU A 113 11.73 5.46 13.74
N LYS A 114 12.17 6.24 14.73
CA LYS A 114 12.20 5.81 16.12
C LYS A 114 10.79 5.62 16.67
N VAL A 115 9.89 6.57 16.39
CA VAL A 115 8.51 6.51 16.84
C VAL A 115 7.82 5.26 16.29
N ILE A 116 7.95 4.99 14.99
CA ILE A 116 7.36 3.82 14.34
C ILE A 116 7.98 2.52 14.89
N SER A 117 9.30 2.47 15.07
CA SER A 117 9.97 1.30 15.68
C SER A 117 9.42 1.01 17.09
N GLU A 118 9.19 2.05 17.90
CA GLU A 118 8.60 1.89 19.23
C GLU A 118 7.12 1.43 19.16
N VAL A 119 6.32 1.94 18.22
CA VAL A 119 4.95 1.46 17.96
C VAL A 119 4.97 -0.03 17.60
N PHE A 120 5.86 -0.45 16.71
CA PHE A 120 5.97 -1.85 16.29
C PHE A 120 6.36 -2.77 17.45
N ALA A 121 7.25 -2.31 18.34
CA ALA A 121 7.68 -3.07 19.50
C ALA A 121 6.58 -3.19 20.57
N ARG A 122 5.75 -2.17 20.76
CA ARG A 122 4.74 -2.10 21.82
C ARG A 122 3.40 -2.72 21.43
N VAL A 123 3.07 -2.70 20.12
CA VAL A 123 1.76 -3.15 19.60
C VAL A 123 1.95 -4.48 18.86
N PRO A 124 1.59 -5.63 19.46
CA PRO A 124 1.60 -6.90 18.76
C PRO A 124 0.42 -6.97 17.78
N GLY A 125 0.67 -7.41 16.52
CA GLY A 125 -0.37 -7.44 15.48
C GLY A 125 -0.90 -6.05 15.12
N GLN A 126 -2.18 -5.94 14.84
CA GLN A 126 -2.91 -4.69 14.55
C GLN A 126 -2.21 -3.83 13.50
N TRP A 127 -1.89 -4.44 12.38
CA TRP A 127 -1.09 -3.84 11.31
C TRP A 127 -1.79 -2.63 10.66
N ALA A 128 -3.12 -2.71 10.52
CA ALA A 128 -3.91 -1.57 10.06
C ALA A 128 -3.84 -0.38 11.05
N GLY A 129 -3.84 -0.64 12.36
CA GLY A 129 -3.66 0.41 13.37
C GLY A 129 -2.28 1.08 13.29
N LYS A 130 -1.22 0.28 13.07
CA LYS A 130 0.13 0.79 12.84
C LYS A 130 0.21 1.63 11.57
N ALA A 131 -0.45 1.17 10.49
CA ALA A 131 -0.51 1.90 9.23
C ALA A 131 -1.17 3.27 9.43
N ALA A 132 -2.26 3.35 10.20
CA ALA A 132 -2.91 4.62 10.49
C ALA A 132 -1.97 5.60 11.22
N ILE A 133 -1.16 5.14 12.18
CA ILE A 133 -0.16 5.98 12.85
C ILE A 133 0.93 6.43 11.88
N ASP A 134 1.51 5.50 11.13
CA ASP A 134 2.59 5.80 10.17
C ASP A 134 2.14 6.81 9.11
N ILE A 135 0.97 6.59 8.51
CA ILE A 135 0.40 7.49 7.49
C ILE A 135 0.18 8.89 8.07
N ALA A 136 -0.34 8.99 9.31
CA ALA A 136 -0.57 10.28 9.97
C ALA A 136 0.75 11.03 10.24
N LEU A 137 1.78 10.33 10.68
CA LEU A 137 3.12 10.90 10.88
C LEU A 137 3.76 11.35 9.55
N MET A 138 3.61 10.56 8.50
CA MET A 138 4.12 10.91 7.16
C MET A 138 3.38 12.10 6.57
N ASP A 139 2.05 12.17 6.73
CA ASP A 139 1.25 13.33 6.32
C ASP A 139 1.70 14.59 7.06
N TRP A 140 1.90 14.49 8.37
CA TRP A 140 2.46 15.57 9.18
C TRP A 140 3.85 16.00 8.68
N MET A 141 4.73 15.03 8.41
CA MET A 141 6.10 15.29 7.95
C MET A 141 6.11 16.01 6.59
N GLY A 142 5.35 15.55 5.62
CA GLY A 142 5.25 16.19 4.31
C GLY A 142 4.70 17.62 4.41
N LYS A 143 3.71 17.86 5.28
CA LYS A 143 3.19 19.21 5.60
C LYS A 143 4.23 20.08 6.28
N LYS A 144 5.01 19.54 7.21
CA LYS A 144 6.11 20.22 7.89
C LYS A 144 7.20 20.67 6.91
N LEU A 145 7.51 19.85 5.93
CA LEU A 145 8.51 20.14 4.90
C LEU A 145 7.94 20.99 3.74
N GLY A 146 6.61 21.12 3.64
CA GLY A 146 5.96 21.86 2.57
C GLY A 146 5.95 21.13 1.20
N ILE A 147 6.13 19.81 1.17
CA ILE A 147 6.21 19.00 -0.05
C ILE A 147 5.22 17.83 -0.05
N PRO A 148 4.74 17.37 -1.22
CA PRO A 148 3.98 16.13 -1.33
C PRO A 148 4.85 14.91 -1.01
N LEU A 149 4.23 13.82 -0.54
CA LEU A 149 5.01 12.66 -0.07
C LEU A 149 5.76 11.93 -1.18
N TYR A 150 5.28 11.91 -2.43
CA TYR A 150 6.08 11.32 -3.52
C TYR A 150 7.42 12.06 -3.73
N GLU A 151 7.46 13.39 -3.54
CA GLU A 151 8.71 14.15 -3.58
C GLU A 151 9.61 13.86 -2.36
N TYR A 152 8.99 13.66 -1.19
CA TYR A 152 9.73 13.22 0.01
C TYR A 152 10.49 11.91 -0.23
N PHE A 153 9.88 10.96 -0.93
CA PHE A 153 10.51 9.69 -1.31
C PHE A 153 11.40 9.78 -2.56
N GLY A 154 11.56 10.97 -3.17
CA GLY A 154 12.39 11.18 -4.37
C GLY A 154 11.80 10.55 -5.63
N LEU A 155 10.48 10.48 -5.74
CA LEU A 155 9.75 9.83 -6.84
C LEU A 155 9.14 10.87 -7.79
N ASP A 156 9.00 10.51 -9.08
CA ASP A 156 8.24 11.30 -10.06
C ASP A 156 6.84 10.67 -10.24
N GLN A 157 5.78 11.46 -10.01
CA GLN A 157 4.40 11.00 -10.19
C GLN A 157 4.11 10.45 -11.60
N LYS A 158 4.88 10.83 -12.62
CA LYS A 158 4.72 10.34 -14.00
C LYS A 158 5.08 8.87 -14.16
N ASP A 159 5.87 8.34 -13.24
CA ASP A 159 6.28 6.92 -13.25
C ASP A 159 5.22 6.01 -12.61
N ALA A 160 4.13 6.57 -12.07
CA ALA A 160 3.05 5.78 -11.50
C ALA A 160 2.39 4.90 -12.58
N PRO A 161 2.31 3.57 -12.36
CA PRO A 161 1.63 2.68 -13.29
C PRO A 161 0.11 2.93 -13.27
N VAL A 162 -0.57 2.53 -14.34
CA VAL A 162 -2.04 2.54 -14.34
C VAL A 162 -2.57 1.57 -13.28
N THR A 163 -3.62 2.00 -12.57
CA THR A 163 -4.36 1.12 -11.66
C THR A 163 -5.39 0.31 -12.44
N ASP A 164 -5.66 -0.91 -11.98
CA ASP A 164 -6.84 -1.67 -12.41
C ASP A 164 -8.09 -1.23 -11.64
N PHE A 165 -9.23 -1.85 -11.98
CA PHE A 165 -10.48 -1.75 -11.25
C PHE A 165 -10.94 -3.15 -10.85
N SER A 166 -11.20 -3.33 -9.56
CA SER A 166 -11.52 -4.62 -8.96
C SER A 166 -13.01 -4.97 -9.07
N ILE A 167 -13.29 -6.16 -9.55
CA ILE A 167 -14.64 -6.76 -9.64
C ILE A 167 -14.71 -7.90 -8.62
N GLY A 168 -15.47 -7.69 -7.54
CA GLY A 168 -15.74 -8.72 -6.53
C GLY A 168 -16.65 -9.82 -7.07
N ILE A 169 -16.59 -11.00 -6.44
CA ILE A 169 -17.41 -12.18 -6.82
C ILE A 169 -18.91 -11.83 -6.71
N ASP A 170 -19.66 -12.15 -7.76
CA ASP A 170 -21.11 -11.93 -7.82
C ASP A 170 -21.77 -12.84 -8.86
N THR A 171 -23.08 -12.72 -9.03
CA THR A 171 -23.79 -13.38 -10.13
C THR A 171 -23.28 -12.90 -11.50
N PRO A 172 -23.36 -13.72 -12.56
CA PRO A 172 -22.94 -13.32 -13.90
C PRO A 172 -23.61 -12.03 -14.42
N ALA A 173 -24.86 -11.76 -14.02
CA ALA A 173 -25.58 -10.55 -14.40
C ALA A 173 -24.95 -9.30 -13.76
N ILE A 174 -24.75 -9.31 -12.45
CA ILE A 174 -24.14 -8.20 -11.70
C ILE A 174 -22.66 -8.02 -12.10
N THR A 175 -21.93 -9.11 -12.34
CA THR A 175 -20.55 -9.05 -12.84
C THR A 175 -20.48 -8.26 -14.14
N ARG A 176 -21.37 -8.51 -15.11
CA ARG A 176 -21.43 -7.74 -16.36
C ARG A 176 -21.72 -6.25 -16.15
N GLU A 177 -22.58 -5.92 -15.20
CA GLU A 177 -22.88 -4.52 -14.86
C GLU A 177 -21.64 -3.82 -14.29
N LYS A 178 -20.99 -4.41 -13.29
CA LYS A 178 -19.75 -3.90 -12.71
C LYS A 178 -18.63 -3.70 -13.74
N VAL A 179 -18.49 -4.63 -14.69
CA VAL A 179 -17.51 -4.51 -15.79
C VAL A 179 -17.84 -3.33 -16.72
N LYS A 180 -19.12 -3.07 -17.00
CA LYS A 180 -19.54 -1.90 -17.78
C LYS A 180 -19.29 -0.59 -17.04
N GLU A 181 -19.55 -0.54 -15.73
CA GLU A 181 -19.21 0.61 -14.88
C GLU A 181 -17.72 0.92 -14.90
N ALA A 182 -16.87 -0.11 -14.97
CA ALA A 182 -15.41 0.00 -15.06
C ALA A 182 -14.88 0.27 -16.50
N ALA A 183 -15.73 0.71 -17.43
CA ALA A 183 -15.35 0.89 -18.84
C ALA A 183 -14.18 1.85 -19.06
N ALA A 184 -13.97 2.85 -18.19
CA ALA A 184 -12.86 3.80 -18.27
C ALA A 184 -11.50 3.21 -17.88
N PHE A 185 -11.46 2.05 -17.21
CA PHE A 185 -10.21 1.43 -16.76
C PHE A 185 -9.61 0.55 -17.88
N PRO A 186 -8.30 0.63 -18.14
CA PRO A 186 -7.65 -0.17 -19.18
C PRO A 186 -7.47 -1.64 -18.77
N ILE A 187 -7.49 -1.95 -17.49
CA ILE A 187 -7.25 -3.27 -16.91
C ILE A 187 -8.31 -3.53 -15.84
N LEU A 188 -8.81 -4.76 -15.76
CA LEU A 188 -9.73 -5.20 -14.71
C LEU A 188 -9.08 -6.24 -13.82
N LYS A 189 -9.27 -6.13 -12.51
CA LYS A 189 -8.92 -7.18 -11.55
C LYS A 189 -10.17 -7.98 -11.18
N ILE A 190 -10.12 -9.29 -11.36
CA ILE A 190 -11.27 -10.16 -11.15
C ILE A 190 -11.02 -11.08 -9.95
N LYS A 191 -11.89 -11.01 -8.96
CA LYS A 191 -11.87 -11.94 -7.83
C LYS A 191 -12.44 -13.28 -8.26
N VAL A 192 -11.69 -14.34 -7.99
CA VAL A 192 -12.00 -15.74 -8.27
C VAL A 192 -11.69 -16.59 -7.04
N GLY A 193 -11.56 -17.92 -7.18
CA GLY A 193 -11.19 -18.85 -6.09
C GLY A 193 -12.36 -19.73 -5.64
N LEU A 194 -13.47 -19.72 -6.39
CA LEU A 194 -14.64 -20.55 -6.14
C LEU A 194 -14.89 -21.50 -7.32
N ASP A 195 -15.86 -22.38 -7.17
CA ASP A 195 -16.30 -23.27 -8.26
C ASP A 195 -17.00 -22.51 -9.41
N THR A 196 -17.29 -21.23 -9.22
CA THR A 196 -17.93 -20.33 -10.20
C THR A 196 -16.93 -19.53 -11.04
N ASP A 197 -15.63 -19.78 -10.95
CA ASP A 197 -14.56 -18.99 -11.60
C ASP A 197 -14.76 -18.89 -13.11
N GLU A 198 -15.06 -20.00 -13.78
CA GLU A 198 -15.27 -20.04 -15.22
C GLU A 198 -16.49 -19.23 -15.64
N GLN A 199 -17.58 -19.30 -14.88
CA GLN A 199 -18.79 -18.51 -15.11
C GLN A 199 -18.52 -17.01 -14.93
N THR A 200 -17.71 -16.64 -13.92
CA THR A 200 -17.30 -15.27 -13.65
C THR A 200 -16.49 -14.71 -14.82
N ILE A 201 -15.45 -15.42 -15.26
CA ILE A 201 -14.62 -14.99 -16.39
C ILE A 201 -15.43 -14.95 -17.70
N ALA A 202 -16.31 -15.92 -17.94
CA ALA A 202 -17.19 -15.91 -19.11
C ALA A 202 -18.13 -14.69 -19.10
N ALA A 203 -18.67 -14.31 -17.93
CA ALA A 203 -19.47 -13.11 -17.78
C ALA A 203 -18.66 -11.83 -18.10
N VAL A 204 -17.43 -11.73 -17.62
CA VAL A 204 -16.52 -10.62 -17.96
C VAL A 204 -16.26 -10.58 -19.47
N ARG A 205 -15.86 -11.70 -20.07
CA ARG A 205 -15.52 -11.79 -21.50
C ARG A 205 -16.71 -11.55 -22.42
N SER A 206 -17.94 -11.78 -21.97
CA SER A 206 -19.14 -11.46 -22.75
C SER A 206 -19.34 -9.95 -22.99
N VAL A 207 -18.62 -9.08 -22.25
CA VAL A 207 -18.79 -7.62 -22.32
C VAL A 207 -17.46 -6.84 -22.37
N SER A 208 -16.28 -7.52 -22.28
CA SER A 208 -14.98 -6.87 -22.29
C SER A 208 -13.85 -7.80 -22.74
N ASP A 209 -12.98 -7.30 -23.64
CA ASP A 209 -11.74 -7.97 -24.08
C ASP A 209 -10.48 -7.43 -23.38
N LYS A 210 -10.64 -6.53 -22.39
CA LYS A 210 -9.52 -5.91 -21.67
C LYS A 210 -8.60 -6.96 -21.02
N PRO A 211 -7.31 -6.64 -20.85
CA PRO A 211 -6.43 -7.44 -20.02
C PRO A 211 -7.00 -7.60 -18.61
N LEU A 212 -6.87 -8.80 -18.05
CA LEU A 212 -7.29 -9.11 -16.70
C LEU A 212 -6.10 -9.37 -15.79
N ARG A 213 -6.26 -9.02 -14.53
CA ARG A 213 -5.51 -9.53 -13.38
C ARG A 213 -6.47 -10.39 -12.58
N VAL A 214 -6.05 -11.54 -12.15
CA VAL A 214 -6.92 -12.49 -11.46
C VAL A 214 -6.41 -12.69 -10.06
N ASP A 215 -7.29 -12.58 -9.06
CA ASP A 215 -6.95 -12.78 -7.65
C ASP A 215 -7.84 -13.87 -7.06
N ALA A 216 -7.21 -14.98 -6.70
CA ALA A 216 -7.90 -16.13 -6.13
C ALA A 216 -8.06 -16.06 -4.60
N ASN A 217 -7.44 -15.10 -3.94
CA ASN A 217 -7.48 -14.89 -2.48
C ASN A 217 -7.41 -16.23 -1.72
N GLU A 218 -6.36 -17.03 -1.98
CA GLU A 218 -6.11 -18.33 -1.35
C GLU A 218 -7.17 -19.43 -1.66
N GLY A 219 -8.06 -19.22 -2.63
CA GLY A 219 -9.27 -20.04 -2.81
C GLY A 219 -9.00 -21.44 -3.39
N TRP A 220 -7.89 -21.68 -4.07
CA TRP A 220 -7.59 -22.98 -4.66
C TRP A 220 -6.73 -23.80 -3.70
N THR A 221 -7.31 -24.87 -3.12
CA THR A 221 -6.62 -25.67 -2.10
C THR A 221 -5.88 -26.90 -2.64
N ASP A 222 -6.12 -27.28 -3.91
CA ASP A 222 -5.42 -28.36 -4.60
C ASP A 222 -4.51 -27.76 -5.68
N ARG A 223 -3.22 -28.06 -5.64
CA ARG A 223 -2.21 -27.48 -6.53
C ARG A 223 -2.39 -27.90 -8.00
N GLU A 224 -2.90 -29.10 -8.26
CA GLU A 224 -3.14 -29.56 -9.63
C GLU A 224 -4.40 -28.94 -10.21
N VAL A 225 -5.43 -28.70 -9.39
CA VAL A 225 -6.59 -27.91 -9.77
C VAL A 225 -6.15 -26.48 -10.09
N ALA A 226 -5.33 -25.86 -9.22
CA ALA A 226 -4.77 -24.54 -9.44
C ALA A 226 -3.99 -24.44 -10.75
N ALA A 227 -3.12 -25.43 -11.05
CA ALA A 227 -2.37 -25.47 -12.30
C ALA A 227 -3.27 -25.53 -13.53
N ARG A 228 -4.32 -26.39 -13.52
CA ARG A 228 -5.29 -26.46 -14.63
C ARG A 228 -6.07 -25.15 -14.81
N LYS A 229 -6.47 -24.50 -13.71
CA LYS A 229 -7.17 -23.20 -13.76
C LYS A 229 -6.25 -22.11 -14.33
N ILE A 230 -4.97 -22.08 -13.95
CA ILE A 230 -4.00 -21.13 -14.48
C ILE A 230 -3.75 -21.36 -15.97
N ASP A 231 -3.63 -22.61 -16.42
CA ASP A 231 -3.50 -22.94 -17.85
C ASP A 231 -4.75 -22.50 -18.65
N TRP A 232 -5.93 -22.68 -18.09
CA TRP A 232 -7.15 -22.18 -18.70
C TRP A 232 -7.19 -20.64 -18.74
N LEU A 233 -6.81 -19.96 -17.64
CA LEU A 233 -6.75 -18.48 -17.54
C LEU A 233 -5.73 -17.89 -18.52
N SER A 234 -4.64 -18.58 -18.83
CA SER A 234 -3.63 -18.11 -19.79
C SER A 234 -4.21 -17.86 -21.19
N LYS A 235 -5.33 -18.52 -21.52
CA LYS A 235 -6.08 -18.37 -22.78
C LYS A 235 -7.14 -17.25 -22.70
N GLN A 236 -7.24 -16.56 -21.56
CA GLN A 236 -8.27 -15.57 -21.25
C GLN A 236 -7.71 -14.12 -21.16
N ASN A 237 -6.59 -13.80 -21.82
CA ASN A 237 -5.93 -12.49 -21.75
C ASN A 237 -5.68 -12.03 -20.30
N VAL A 238 -5.15 -12.92 -19.46
CA VAL A 238 -4.79 -12.68 -18.07
C VAL A 238 -3.30 -12.37 -17.97
N GLN A 239 -2.93 -11.31 -17.24
CA GLN A 239 -1.53 -10.88 -17.07
C GLN A 239 -0.80 -11.71 -16.01
N PHE A 240 -1.45 -12.01 -14.90
CA PHE A 240 -0.93 -12.80 -13.78
C PHE A 240 -2.06 -13.33 -12.90
N VAL A 241 -1.71 -14.27 -12.02
CA VAL A 241 -2.62 -14.80 -10.98
C VAL A 241 -2.05 -14.43 -9.60
N GLU A 242 -2.87 -13.72 -8.81
CA GLU A 242 -2.54 -13.32 -7.44
C GLU A 242 -3.06 -14.35 -6.45
N GLN A 243 -2.21 -14.70 -5.50
CA GLN A 243 -2.41 -15.62 -4.37
C GLN A 243 -3.32 -16.81 -4.68
N PRO A 244 -2.87 -17.74 -5.55
CA PRO A 244 -3.71 -18.86 -6.00
C PRO A 244 -4.09 -19.81 -4.87
N MET A 245 -3.18 -20.05 -3.92
CA MET A 245 -3.31 -21.04 -2.86
C MET A 245 -3.04 -20.42 -1.48
N PRO A 246 -3.47 -21.09 -0.37
CA PRO A 246 -3.20 -20.63 1.00
C PRO A 246 -1.73 -20.32 1.25
N ALA A 247 -1.47 -19.21 1.97
CA ALA A 247 -0.13 -18.67 2.20
C ALA A 247 0.79 -19.60 2.98
N ASP A 248 0.25 -20.52 3.78
CA ASP A 248 0.99 -21.53 4.54
C ASP A 248 1.38 -22.77 3.68
N ARG A 249 0.86 -22.89 2.47
CA ARG A 249 1.15 -23.99 1.54
C ARG A 249 2.35 -23.69 0.64
N ILE A 250 3.47 -23.26 1.24
CA ILE A 250 4.64 -22.73 0.51
C ILE A 250 5.25 -23.74 -0.48
N ASP A 251 5.24 -25.03 -0.14
CA ASP A 251 5.79 -26.09 -1.01
C ASP A 251 4.88 -26.35 -2.23
N ASP A 252 3.55 -26.27 -2.03
CA ASP A 252 2.60 -26.38 -3.15
C ASP A 252 2.65 -25.15 -4.04
N LEU A 253 2.82 -23.95 -3.47
CA LEU A 253 3.02 -22.71 -4.22
C LEU A 253 4.30 -22.76 -5.05
N ARG A 254 5.40 -23.29 -4.51
CA ARG A 254 6.67 -23.49 -5.22
C ARG A 254 6.50 -24.47 -6.38
N TRP A 255 5.84 -25.60 -6.11
CA TRP A 255 5.53 -26.62 -7.14
C TRP A 255 4.67 -26.02 -8.26
N LEU A 256 3.70 -25.17 -7.89
CA LEU A 256 2.81 -24.49 -8.83
C LEU A 256 3.59 -23.46 -9.67
N HIS A 257 4.45 -22.65 -9.05
CA HIS A 257 5.28 -21.66 -9.73
C HIS A 257 6.15 -22.25 -10.84
N GLU A 258 6.76 -23.40 -10.58
CA GLU A 258 7.60 -24.13 -11.57
C GLU A 258 6.80 -24.58 -12.82
N ARG A 259 5.46 -24.63 -12.74
CA ARG A 259 4.58 -25.24 -13.77
C ARG A 259 3.54 -24.26 -14.32
N ALA A 260 3.36 -23.13 -13.67
CA ALA A 260 2.34 -22.17 -14.05
C ALA A 260 2.63 -21.56 -15.42
N SER A 261 1.60 -21.48 -16.27
CA SER A 261 1.66 -20.83 -17.58
C SER A 261 1.48 -19.30 -17.52
N LEU A 262 1.23 -18.74 -16.33
CA LEU A 262 1.13 -17.31 -16.06
C LEU A 262 2.02 -16.97 -14.86
N PRO A 263 2.54 -15.72 -14.79
CA PRO A 263 3.23 -15.23 -13.60
C PRO A 263 2.36 -15.34 -12.35
N LEU A 264 2.96 -15.68 -11.21
CA LEU A 264 2.31 -15.74 -9.91
C LEU A 264 2.71 -14.54 -9.05
N MET A 265 1.72 -13.95 -8.36
CA MET A 265 1.92 -12.85 -7.44
C MET A 265 1.52 -13.25 -6.02
N GLY A 266 2.41 -13.01 -5.03
CA GLY A 266 2.13 -13.25 -3.63
C GLY A 266 1.49 -12.01 -2.96
N ASP A 267 0.33 -12.18 -2.32
CA ASP A 267 -0.34 -11.17 -1.50
C ASP A 267 -0.32 -11.57 -0.03
N GLU A 268 -1.15 -12.54 0.36
CA GLU A 268 -1.27 -13.00 1.74
C GLU A 268 0.01 -13.68 2.25
N SER A 269 0.83 -14.19 1.33
CA SER A 269 2.15 -14.78 1.63
C SER A 269 3.21 -13.74 1.98
N CYS A 270 3.03 -12.45 1.65
CA CYS A 270 4.00 -11.37 1.85
C CYS A 270 3.43 -10.28 2.76
N ARG A 271 3.72 -10.36 4.05
CA ARG A 271 3.22 -9.43 5.05
C ARG A 271 4.31 -8.65 5.76
N HIS A 272 5.47 -9.27 5.94
CA HIS A 272 6.58 -8.75 6.74
C HIS A 272 7.90 -8.86 5.99
N PRO A 273 8.91 -8.05 6.32
CA PRO A 273 10.22 -8.12 5.67
C PRO A 273 10.83 -9.53 5.67
N ALA A 274 10.63 -10.29 6.76
CA ALA A 274 11.15 -11.65 6.90
C ALA A 274 10.49 -12.69 5.98
N ASP A 275 9.37 -12.35 5.34
CA ASP A 275 8.71 -13.23 4.38
C ASP A 275 9.38 -13.18 3.01
N ILE A 276 9.83 -11.98 2.58
CA ILE A 276 10.32 -11.74 1.22
C ILE A 276 11.40 -12.73 0.78
N PRO A 277 12.46 -13.01 1.56
CA PRO A 277 13.49 -13.96 1.14
C PRO A 277 12.98 -15.39 0.95
N LYS A 278 11.94 -15.79 1.69
CA LYS A 278 11.35 -17.15 1.62
C LYS A 278 10.53 -17.36 0.34
N LEU A 279 10.12 -16.26 -0.30
CA LEU A 279 9.27 -16.27 -1.49
C LEU A 279 10.05 -16.31 -2.80
N VAL A 280 11.38 -16.23 -2.75
CA VAL A 280 12.25 -16.44 -3.93
C VAL A 280 12.04 -17.86 -4.48
N GLY A 281 11.69 -17.92 -5.78
CA GLY A 281 11.33 -19.18 -6.46
C GLY A 281 9.94 -19.73 -6.07
N VAL A 282 9.08 -18.89 -5.48
CA VAL A 282 7.68 -19.21 -5.17
C VAL A 282 6.72 -18.29 -5.93
N PHE A 283 7.14 -17.03 -6.14
CA PHE A 283 6.37 -16.03 -6.88
C PHE A 283 7.30 -15.23 -7.80
N ASP A 284 6.73 -14.66 -8.86
CA ASP A 284 7.40 -13.73 -9.78
C ASP A 284 7.26 -12.29 -9.28
N ALA A 285 6.18 -12.00 -8.55
CA ALA A 285 5.82 -10.67 -8.08
C ALA A 285 5.25 -10.70 -6.66
N LEU A 286 5.34 -9.57 -5.96
CA LEU A 286 4.78 -9.42 -4.61
C LEU A 286 3.87 -8.18 -4.55
N ASN A 287 2.70 -8.36 -3.92
CA ASN A 287 1.73 -7.29 -3.67
C ASN A 287 1.91 -6.76 -2.24
N PHE A 288 2.16 -5.47 -2.13
CA PHE A 288 2.28 -4.75 -0.86
C PHE A 288 1.02 -3.92 -0.60
N LYS A 289 0.55 -3.94 0.64
CA LYS A 289 -0.58 -3.12 1.09
C LYS A 289 -0.21 -2.47 2.42
N LEU A 290 -0.47 -1.18 2.58
CA LEU A 290 -0.11 -0.43 3.79
C LEU A 290 -0.69 -1.09 5.06
N ASP A 291 -1.92 -1.58 4.98
CA ASP A 291 -2.61 -2.25 6.09
C ASP A 291 -2.04 -3.64 6.45
N LYS A 292 -1.24 -4.25 5.57
CA LYS A 292 -0.54 -5.52 5.87
C LYS A 292 0.83 -5.29 6.47
N THR A 293 1.52 -4.28 5.98
CA THR A 293 2.92 -4.00 6.30
C THR A 293 3.07 -3.11 7.51
N GLY A 294 2.04 -2.31 7.83
CA GLY A 294 2.03 -1.37 8.95
C GLY A 294 2.36 0.07 8.58
N GLY A 295 2.20 0.45 7.29
CA GLY A 295 2.29 1.82 6.83
C GLY A 295 3.24 2.07 5.67
N MET A 296 3.45 3.34 5.34
CA MET A 296 4.25 3.79 4.18
C MET A 296 5.74 3.48 4.35
N THR A 297 6.30 3.74 5.53
CA THR A 297 7.73 3.60 5.81
C THR A 297 8.18 2.15 5.63
N GLN A 298 7.48 1.21 6.24
CA GLN A 298 7.80 -0.20 6.09
C GLN A 298 7.52 -0.73 4.69
N THR A 299 6.43 -0.27 4.05
CA THR A 299 6.10 -0.65 2.66
C THR A 299 7.20 -0.20 1.71
N TYR A 300 7.69 1.03 1.83
CA TYR A 300 8.79 1.54 1.02
C TYR A 300 10.03 0.65 1.14
N MET A 301 10.44 0.33 2.36
CA MET A 301 11.58 -0.57 2.62
C MET A 301 11.37 -1.96 2.01
N MET A 302 10.18 -2.55 2.18
CA MET A 302 9.84 -3.88 1.66
C MET A 302 9.85 -3.93 0.13
N ILE A 303 9.35 -2.89 -0.55
CA ILE A 303 9.43 -2.78 -2.01
C ILE A 303 10.88 -2.75 -2.48
N GLN A 304 11.75 -1.95 -1.83
CA GLN A 304 13.17 -1.91 -2.18
C GLN A 304 13.86 -3.26 -1.98
N MET A 305 13.54 -3.97 -0.90
CA MET A 305 14.05 -5.30 -0.63
C MET A 305 13.59 -6.32 -1.69
N ALA A 306 12.32 -6.30 -2.07
CA ALA A 306 11.77 -7.19 -3.10
C ALA A 306 12.43 -6.95 -4.46
N ARG A 307 12.59 -5.68 -4.86
CA ARG A 307 13.26 -5.30 -6.11
C ARG A 307 14.73 -5.76 -6.13
N ALA A 308 15.45 -5.63 -5.00
CA ALA A 308 16.82 -6.09 -4.88
C ALA A 308 16.95 -7.62 -5.02
N LEU A 309 15.90 -8.36 -4.71
CA LEU A 309 15.80 -9.81 -4.88
C LEU A 309 15.22 -10.24 -6.25
N GLY A 310 14.92 -9.30 -7.13
CA GLY A 310 14.47 -9.55 -8.51
C GLY A 310 12.97 -9.71 -8.68
N PHE A 311 12.15 -9.47 -7.66
CA PHE A 311 10.70 -9.51 -7.80
C PHE A 311 10.15 -8.31 -8.58
N LYS A 312 9.12 -8.54 -9.36
CA LYS A 312 8.18 -7.49 -9.73
C LYS A 312 7.34 -7.09 -8.51
N THR A 313 6.89 -5.85 -8.49
CA THR A 313 6.19 -5.31 -7.32
C THR A 313 4.85 -4.68 -7.69
N MET A 314 3.86 -4.85 -6.82
CA MET A 314 2.57 -4.19 -6.90
C MET A 314 2.26 -3.46 -5.60
N LEU A 315 1.65 -2.30 -5.68
CA LEU A 315 0.91 -1.70 -4.57
C LEU A 315 -0.56 -1.99 -4.75
N GLY A 316 -1.10 -2.76 -3.82
CA GLY A 316 -2.52 -2.97 -3.66
C GLY A 316 -3.10 -2.21 -2.48
N CYS A 317 -4.40 -2.36 -2.26
CA CYS A 317 -5.10 -1.75 -1.16
C CYS A 317 -6.13 -2.68 -0.53
N MET A 318 -6.62 -2.31 0.64
CA MET A 318 -7.92 -2.71 1.14
C MET A 318 -8.97 -1.72 0.65
N VAL A 319 -10.26 -2.09 0.71
CA VAL A 319 -11.33 -1.11 0.53
C VAL A 319 -11.20 -0.09 1.66
N SER A 320 -10.87 1.15 1.31
CA SER A 320 -10.56 2.26 2.21
C SER A 320 -10.91 3.60 1.57
N SER A 321 -10.82 4.69 2.32
CA SER A 321 -11.10 6.03 1.79
C SER A 321 -9.91 6.59 1.01
N SER A 322 -10.11 7.77 0.42
CA SER A 322 -9.03 8.52 -0.24
C SER A 322 -7.84 8.79 0.67
N CYS A 323 -7.95 8.67 1.99
CA CYS A 323 -6.81 8.84 2.90
C CYS A 323 -5.77 7.75 2.69
N SER A 324 -6.12 6.48 2.90
CA SER A 324 -5.20 5.35 2.73
C SER A 324 -4.82 5.15 1.25
N ILE A 325 -5.77 5.31 0.32
CA ILE A 325 -5.47 5.13 -1.11
C ILE A 325 -4.48 6.20 -1.61
N THR A 326 -4.60 7.46 -1.16
CA THR A 326 -3.64 8.50 -1.53
C THR A 326 -2.27 8.23 -0.93
N ALA A 327 -2.21 7.74 0.32
CA ALA A 327 -0.95 7.35 0.94
C ALA A 327 -0.23 6.28 0.11
N ALA A 328 -0.94 5.23 -0.30
CA ALA A 328 -0.39 4.21 -1.20
C ALA A 328 0.00 4.79 -2.57
N ALA A 329 -0.84 5.66 -3.15
CA ALA A 329 -0.58 6.27 -4.44
C ALA A 329 0.73 7.09 -4.46
N HIS A 330 1.10 7.75 -3.35
CA HIS A 330 2.38 8.46 -3.26
C HIS A 330 3.61 7.54 -3.39
N LEU A 331 3.48 6.25 -3.13
CA LEU A 331 4.53 5.25 -3.35
C LEU A 331 4.40 4.54 -4.71
N SER A 332 3.30 4.75 -5.44
CA SER A 332 3.04 4.00 -6.69
C SER A 332 4.09 4.20 -7.80
N PRO A 333 4.81 5.34 -7.92
CA PRO A 333 5.87 5.46 -8.92
C PRO A 333 7.05 4.49 -8.69
N LEU A 334 7.10 3.81 -7.55
CA LEU A 334 8.16 2.86 -7.19
C LEU A 334 7.91 1.44 -7.67
N VAL A 335 6.68 1.12 -8.09
CA VAL A 335 6.24 -0.26 -8.38
C VAL A 335 5.90 -0.50 -9.84
N ASP A 336 5.86 -1.78 -10.25
CA ASP A 336 5.55 -2.18 -11.63
C ASP A 336 4.03 -2.19 -11.89
N TYR A 337 3.20 -2.42 -10.85
CA TYR A 337 1.75 -2.55 -10.94
C TYR A 337 1.05 -1.77 -9.82
N ALA A 338 -0.15 -1.28 -10.09
CA ALA A 338 -1.03 -0.68 -9.08
C ALA A 338 -2.41 -1.33 -9.09
N ASP A 339 -3.00 -1.50 -7.89
CA ASP A 339 -4.35 -1.97 -7.59
C ASP A 339 -4.87 -1.04 -6.47
N LEU A 340 -5.17 0.22 -6.84
CA LEU A 340 -5.45 1.34 -5.93
C LEU A 340 -6.80 1.97 -6.24
N ASP A 341 -7.84 1.15 -6.25
CA ASP A 341 -9.22 1.52 -6.56
C ASP A 341 -10.15 1.53 -5.32
N GLY A 342 -9.63 1.24 -4.12
CA GLY A 342 -10.45 1.03 -2.93
C GLY A 342 -11.40 2.18 -2.59
N ASN A 343 -10.99 3.43 -2.82
CA ASN A 343 -11.82 4.62 -2.62
C ASN A 343 -12.91 4.79 -3.69
N LEU A 344 -12.78 4.17 -4.85
CA LEU A 344 -13.79 4.20 -5.89
C LEU A 344 -14.95 3.23 -5.61
N LEU A 345 -14.72 2.24 -4.75
CA LEU A 345 -15.70 1.24 -4.35
C LEU A 345 -16.65 1.72 -3.25
N ILE A 346 -16.43 2.90 -2.68
CA ILE A 346 -17.23 3.47 -1.59
C ILE A 346 -18.12 4.63 -2.05
N ALA A 347 -19.20 4.89 -1.29
CA ALA A 347 -20.18 5.92 -1.60
C ALA A 347 -20.10 7.18 -0.71
N ASN A 348 -19.34 7.14 0.38
CA ASN A 348 -19.28 8.20 1.39
C ASN A 348 -17.84 8.48 1.84
N ASP A 349 -16.97 8.73 0.87
CA ASP A 349 -15.59 9.10 1.15
C ASP A 349 -15.52 10.44 1.89
N PRO A 350 -14.91 10.53 3.09
CA PRO A 350 -14.80 11.78 3.81
C PRO A 350 -13.69 12.71 3.27
N TYR A 351 -12.85 12.20 2.36
CA TYR A 351 -11.72 12.94 1.80
C TYR A 351 -11.72 12.92 0.26
N ARG A 352 -11.05 13.91 -0.31
CA ARG A 352 -10.64 13.95 -1.71
C ARG A 352 -9.11 13.96 -1.76
N GLY A 353 -8.53 12.99 -2.43
CA GLY A 353 -7.08 12.82 -2.58
C GLY A 353 -6.69 12.51 -4.02
N VAL A 354 -6.01 11.36 -4.23
CA VAL A 354 -5.69 10.84 -5.55
C VAL A 354 -6.97 10.67 -6.38
N THR A 355 -6.89 11.05 -7.64
CA THR A 355 -7.96 10.83 -8.62
C THR A 355 -7.48 9.90 -9.72
N VAL A 356 -8.41 9.24 -10.40
CA VAL A 356 -8.10 8.31 -11.48
C VAL A 356 -8.75 8.79 -12.76
N LYS A 357 -7.97 8.88 -13.83
CA LYS A 357 -8.47 9.18 -15.17
C LYS A 357 -7.92 8.14 -16.15
N ASP A 358 -8.79 7.39 -16.77
CA ASP A 358 -8.43 6.31 -17.72
C ASP A 358 -7.40 5.32 -17.12
N GLY A 359 -7.57 4.99 -15.83
CA GLY A 359 -6.66 4.16 -15.05
C GLY A 359 -5.40 4.86 -14.55
N GLN A 360 -5.07 6.05 -15.05
CA GLN A 360 -3.90 6.81 -14.58
C GLN A 360 -4.16 7.46 -13.23
N LEU A 361 -3.28 7.21 -12.27
CA LEU A 361 -3.28 7.85 -10.96
C LEU A 361 -2.80 9.30 -11.07
N ILE A 362 -3.60 10.24 -10.60
CA ILE A 362 -3.25 11.67 -10.55
C ILE A 362 -3.06 12.03 -9.08
N LEU A 363 -1.81 12.14 -8.67
CA LEU A 363 -1.43 12.42 -7.29
C LEU A 363 -1.65 13.91 -6.96
N PRO A 364 -2.08 14.23 -5.72
CA PRO A 364 -2.17 15.62 -5.29
C PRO A 364 -0.79 16.27 -5.23
N ASN A 365 -0.65 17.44 -5.87
CA ASN A 365 0.55 18.27 -5.76
C ASN A 365 0.40 19.29 -4.60
N ARG A 366 0.19 18.79 -3.39
CA ARG A 366 0.05 19.55 -2.14
C ARG A 366 0.85 18.89 -1.02
N PRO A 367 1.31 19.65 0.01
CA PRO A 367 2.09 19.10 1.11
C PRO A 367 1.41 17.92 1.83
N GLY A 368 2.22 16.96 2.26
CA GLY A 368 1.76 15.74 2.92
C GLY A 368 1.07 14.80 1.93
N LEU A 369 -0.04 14.19 2.35
CA LEU A 369 -0.94 13.43 1.50
C LEU A 369 -1.69 14.34 0.51
N GLY A 370 -1.77 15.64 0.78
CA GLY A 370 -2.48 16.58 -0.06
C GLY A 370 -4.00 16.41 -0.05
N LEU A 371 -4.57 15.85 0.99
CA LEU A 371 -6.01 15.61 1.14
C LEU A 371 -6.79 16.91 1.32
N LEU A 372 -8.02 16.89 0.83
CA LEU A 372 -9.04 17.91 1.10
C LEU A 372 -10.28 17.22 1.71
N PRO A 373 -11.07 17.90 2.54
CA PRO A 373 -12.39 17.41 2.92
C PRO A 373 -13.27 17.15 1.69
N ALA A 374 -14.16 16.14 1.75
CA ALA A 374 -15.08 15.77 0.67
C ALA A 374 -16.16 16.83 0.41
#